data_bc7ebb788d8a5bdcdaeb5f50a5eb1005
#
_entry.id   bc7ebb788d8a5bdcdaeb5f50a5eb1005
#
_cell.length_a   1.000
_cell.length_b   1.000
_cell.length_c   1.000
_cell.angle_alpha   90.00
_cell.angle_beta   90.00
_cell.angle_gamma   90.00
#
_symmetry.space_group_name_H-M   'P 1'
#
loop_
_entity.id
_entity.type
_entity.pdbx_description
1 polymer ?
#
loop_
_entity_poly.entity_id
_entity_poly.type
_entity_poly.pdbx_seq_one_letter_code
_entity_poly.pdbx_strand_id
1 'polypeptide(L)'
;MRSPSPGERGAITAEMMVALPILTAVIGVALSGVQAGLVQLRLDDEAALDARYASLGGQVEGVREESDLLCVEREKTLTSGLWAIDPLVLRAEACALRPPASG
;
A
#
# COMPACT_ATOMS: atom_id res chain seq x y z
N MET A 1 -19.96 -43.12 9.47
CA MET A 1 -19.03 -42.53 8.52
C MET A 1 -18.54 -43.61 7.56
N ARG A 2 -18.60 -43.28 6.29
CA ARG A 2 -18.17 -44.18 5.25
C ARG A 2 -16.67 -44.00 5.01
N SER A 3 -15.91 -45.09 5.11
CA SER A 3 -14.49 -45.02 4.77
C SER A 3 -14.30 -44.80 3.26
N PRO A 4 -13.50 -43.84 2.82
CA PRO A 4 -13.26 -43.65 1.40
C PRO A 4 -12.53 -44.87 0.80
N SER A 5 -12.86 -45.22 -0.44
CA SER A 5 -12.13 -46.25 -1.17
C SER A 5 -10.71 -45.81 -1.47
N PRO A 6 -9.74 -46.71 -1.75
CA PRO A 6 -8.37 -46.32 -2.09
C PRO A 6 -8.29 -45.35 -3.26
N GLY A 7 -9.15 -45.44 -4.25
CA GLY A 7 -9.21 -44.51 -5.36
C GLY A 7 -9.67 -43.11 -4.95
N GLU A 8 -10.64 -43.04 -4.01
CA GLU A 8 -11.12 -41.75 -3.47
C GLU A 8 -10.07 -41.05 -2.64
N ARG A 9 -9.27 -41.82 -1.84
CA ARG A 9 -8.15 -41.24 -1.09
C ARG A 9 -7.09 -40.61 -2.00
N GLY A 10 -6.77 -41.30 -3.11
CA GLY A 10 -5.84 -40.78 -4.10
C GLY A 10 -6.33 -39.49 -4.75
N ALA A 11 -7.64 -39.43 -5.08
CA ALA A 11 -8.26 -38.25 -5.64
C ALA A 11 -8.24 -37.06 -4.69
N ILE A 12 -8.57 -37.27 -3.41
CA ILE A 12 -8.55 -36.22 -2.37
C ILE A 12 -7.12 -35.69 -2.18
N THR A 13 -6.13 -36.58 -2.13
CA THR A 13 -4.73 -36.18 -1.99
C THR A 13 -4.28 -35.35 -3.19
N ALA A 14 -4.67 -35.72 -4.42
CA ALA A 14 -4.34 -34.97 -5.61
C ALA A 14 -4.97 -33.57 -5.60
N GLU A 15 -6.22 -33.46 -5.16
CA GLU A 15 -6.89 -32.16 -5.01
C GLU A 15 -6.18 -31.27 -3.99
N MET A 16 -5.77 -31.85 -2.86
CA MET A 16 -5.03 -31.09 -1.83
C MET A 16 -3.68 -30.59 -2.34
N MET A 17 -2.98 -31.41 -3.14
CA MET A 17 -1.70 -30.98 -3.72
C MET A 17 -1.83 -29.78 -4.66
N VAL A 18 -2.96 -29.69 -5.36
CA VAL A 18 -3.24 -28.56 -6.24
C VAL A 18 -3.81 -27.37 -5.46
N ALA A 19 -4.69 -27.64 -4.49
CA ALA A 19 -5.39 -26.59 -3.73
C ALA A 19 -4.45 -25.83 -2.79
N LEU A 20 -3.50 -26.50 -2.14
CA LEU A 20 -2.61 -25.85 -1.17
C LEU A 20 -1.74 -24.75 -1.79
N PRO A 21 -1.04 -24.96 -2.92
CA PRO A 21 -0.25 -23.87 -3.51
C PRO A 21 -1.12 -22.71 -4.02
N ILE A 22 -2.31 -23.01 -4.53
CA ILE A 22 -3.24 -21.98 -4.98
C ILE A 22 -3.71 -21.13 -3.79
N LEU A 23 -4.11 -21.79 -2.69
CA LEU A 23 -4.54 -21.10 -1.49
C LEU A 23 -3.42 -20.23 -0.91
N THR A 24 -2.20 -20.76 -0.85
CA THR A 24 -1.03 -20.01 -0.38
C THR A 24 -0.78 -18.77 -1.25
N ALA A 25 -0.88 -18.93 -2.56
CA ALA A 25 -0.71 -17.81 -3.49
C ALA A 25 -1.77 -16.73 -3.27
N VAL A 26 -3.04 -17.13 -3.11
CA VAL A 26 -4.14 -16.18 -2.86
C VAL A 26 -3.93 -15.41 -1.56
N ILE A 27 -3.54 -16.11 -0.49
CA ILE A 27 -3.25 -15.48 0.80
C ILE A 27 -2.07 -14.51 0.65
N GLY A 28 -1.03 -14.90 -0.05
CA GLY A 28 0.14 -14.05 -0.30
C GLY A 28 -0.21 -12.77 -1.03
N VAL A 29 -1.04 -12.87 -2.07
CA VAL A 29 -1.53 -11.70 -2.81
C VAL A 29 -2.36 -10.79 -1.91
N ALA A 30 -3.28 -11.37 -1.12
CA ALA A 30 -4.13 -10.61 -0.21
C ALA A 30 -3.31 -9.85 0.83
N LEU A 31 -2.33 -10.51 1.46
CA LEU A 31 -1.46 -9.87 2.45
C LEU A 31 -0.62 -8.77 1.84
N SER A 32 -0.12 -8.96 0.63
CA SER A 32 0.65 -7.93 -0.08
C SER A 32 -0.21 -6.70 -0.38
N GLY A 33 -1.47 -6.92 -0.74
CA GLY A 33 -2.42 -5.83 -0.96
C GLY A 33 -2.72 -5.05 0.32
N VAL A 34 -2.88 -5.73 1.45
CA VAL A 34 -3.08 -5.08 2.75
C VAL A 34 -1.86 -4.24 3.12
N GLN A 35 -0.66 -4.77 2.94
CA GLN A 35 0.58 -4.02 3.21
C GLN A 35 0.65 -2.75 2.36
N ALA A 36 0.36 -2.85 1.06
CA ALA A 36 0.35 -1.70 0.17
C ALA A 36 -0.67 -0.66 0.62
N GLY A 37 -1.87 -1.10 1.02
CA GLY A 37 -2.92 -0.22 1.52
C GLY A 37 -2.52 0.51 2.80
N LEU A 38 -1.91 -0.19 3.75
CA LEU A 38 -1.44 0.42 5.01
C LEU A 38 -0.34 1.45 4.76
N VAL A 39 0.61 1.14 3.88
CA VAL A 39 1.68 2.09 3.52
C VAL A 39 1.09 3.31 2.83
N GLN A 40 0.11 3.12 1.94
CA GLN A 40 -0.55 4.23 1.26
C GLN A 40 -1.25 5.16 2.27
N LEU A 41 -1.97 4.59 3.25
CA LEU A 41 -2.62 5.39 4.30
C LEU A 41 -1.61 6.19 5.12
N ARG A 42 -0.49 5.58 5.50
CA ARG A 42 0.57 6.29 6.22
C ARG A 42 1.17 7.41 5.38
N LEU A 43 1.37 7.16 4.11
CA LEU A 43 1.92 8.13 3.19
C LEU A 43 0.97 9.33 3.01
N ASP A 44 -0.33 9.05 2.90
CA ASP A 44 -1.36 10.08 2.84
C ASP A 44 -1.37 10.93 4.12
N ASP A 45 -1.26 10.29 5.30
CA ASP A 45 -1.19 11.00 6.57
C ASP A 45 0.06 11.87 6.67
N GLU A 46 1.21 11.35 6.30
CA GLU A 46 2.46 12.11 6.30
C GLU A 46 2.37 13.32 5.36
N ALA A 47 1.84 13.12 4.16
CA ALA A 47 1.66 14.21 3.20
C ALA A 47 0.71 15.28 3.75
N ALA A 48 -0.39 14.87 4.39
CA ALA A 48 -1.34 15.80 4.99
C ALA A 48 -0.72 16.59 6.15
N LEU A 49 0.04 15.93 7.02
CA LEU A 49 0.73 16.60 8.13
C LEU A 49 1.79 17.57 7.61
N ASP A 50 2.56 17.18 6.61
CA ASP A 50 3.58 18.03 6.02
C ASP A 50 2.95 19.25 5.32
N ALA A 51 1.83 19.06 4.63
CA ALA A 51 1.11 20.15 3.99
C ALA A 51 0.59 21.15 5.04
N ARG A 52 0.05 20.66 6.16
CA ARG A 52 -0.37 21.51 7.27
C ARG A 52 0.79 22.27 7.87
N TYR A 53 1.90 21.59 8.11
CA TYR A 53 3.10 22.21 8.67
C TYR A 53 3.63 23.31 7.73
N ALA A 54 3.65 23.05 6.43
CA ALA A 54 4.05 24.04 5.45
C ALA A 54 3.10 25.24 5.42
N SER A 55 1.79 25.01 5.58
CA SER A 55 0.80 26.08 5.62
C SER A 55 0.93 26.98 6.85
N LEU A 56 1.53 26.46 7.93
CA LEU A 56 1.81 27.22 9.15
C LEU A 56 3.16 27.93 9.11
N GLY A 57 3.84 27.91 7.99
CA GLY A 57 5.14 28.57 7.81
C GLY A 57 6.34 27.69 8.06
N GLY A 58 6.13 26.38 8.30
CA GLY A 58 7.21 25.42 8.48
C GLY A 58 7.92 25.12 7.16
N GLN A 59 9.16 24.71 7.26
CA GLN A 59 9.93 24.28 6.10
C GLN A 59 9.79 22.79 5.89
N VAL A 60 9.32 22.38 4.73
CA VAL A 60 9.13 20.98 4.34
C VAL A 60 9.73 20.78 2.96
N GLU A 61 10.44 19.66 2.79
CA GLU A 61 10.99 19.29 1.50
C GLU A 61 9.88 18.83 0.55
N GLY A 62 10.04 19.14 -0.73
CA GLY A 62 9.12 18.68 -1.76
C GLY A 62 7.82 19.47 -1.85
N VAL A 63 7.78 20.68 -1.28
CA VAL A 63 6.60 21.54 -1.36
C VAL A 63 6.56 22.21 -2.73
N ARG A 64 5.40 22.09 -3.39
CA ARG A 64 5.11 22.84 -4.62
C ARG A 64 4.08 23.92 -4.32
N GLU A 65 4.31 25.09 -4.84
CA GLU A 65 3.36 26.17 -4.73
C GLU A 65 2.50 26.22 -5.99
N GLU A 66 1.19 26.04 -5.82
CA GLU A 66 0.24 26.18 -6.92
C GLU A 66 -0.81 27.21 -6.50
N SER A 67 -0.80 28.37 -7.17
CA SER A 67 -1.75 29.46 -6.88
C SER A 67 -1.77 29.79 -5.39
N ASP A 68 -2.88 29.45 -4.71
CA ASP A 68 -3.08 29.71 -3.28
C ASP A 68 -2.87 28.48 -2.41
N LEU A 69 -2.36 27.39 -3.01
CA LEU A 69 -2.18 26.12 -2.33
C LEU A 69 -0.72 25.74 -2.23
N LEU A 70 -0.36 25.16 -1.10
CA LEU A 70 0.92 24.48 -0.92
C LEU A 70 0.66 22.98 -0.97
N CYS A 71 1.26 22.32 -1.93
CA CYS A 71 1.09 20.89 -2.13
C CYS A 71 2.37 20.14 -1.80
N VAL A 72 2.22 19.04 -1.07
CA VAL A 72 3.33 18.17 -0.71
C VAL A 72 3.09 16.82 -1.34
N GLU A 73 4.08 16.33 -2.08
CA GLU A 73 4.04 14.99 -2.67
C GLU A 73 5.02 14.10 -1.93
N ARG A 74 4.55 12.92 -1.56
CA ARG A 74 5.37 11.88 -0.92
C ARG A 74 5.34 10.62 -1.75
N GLU A 75 6.47 9.96 -1.81
CA GLU A 75 6.64 8.75 -2.59
C GLU A 75 7.35 7.71 -1.76
N LYS A 76 6.91 6.47 -1.86
CA LYS A 76 7.55 5.33 -1.22
C LYS A 76 7.51 4.14 -2.15
N THR A 77 8.63 3.43 -2.23
CA THR A 77 8.73 2.22 -3.04
C THR A 77 8.66 1.00 -2.13
N LEU A 78 7.75 0.08 -2.45
CA LEU A 78 7.65 -1.20 -1.77
C LEU A 78 8.46 -2.24 -2.53
N THR A 79 9.31 -2.96 -1.79
CA THR A 79 10.18 -3.99 -2.37
C THR A 79 10.09 -5.33 -1.62
N SER A 80 9.13 -5.46 -0.69
CA SER A 80 8.94 -6.68 0.11
C SER A 80 7.77 -7.51 -0.42
N GLY A 81 7.77 -8.80 -0.12
CA GLY A 81 6.73 -9.71 -0.56
C GLY A 81 6.68 -9.85 -2.08
N LEU A 82 5.51 -9.75 -2.66
CA LEU A 82 5.33 -9.78 -4.12
C LEU A 82 6.03 -8.62 -4.82
N TRP A 83 6.20 -7.51 -4.13
CA TRP A 83 6.82 -6.30 -4.69
C TRP A 83 8.35 -6.41 -4.77
N ALA A 84 8.93 -7.50 -4.29
CA ALA A 84 10.35 -7.80 -4.49
C ALA A 84 10.66 -8.13 -5.95
N ILE A 85 9.70 -8.69 -6.67
CA ILE A 85 9.85 -9.06 -8.08
C ILE A 85 9.60 -7.83 -8.96
N ASP A 86 8.56 -7.06 -8.64
CA ASP A 86 8.16 -5.86 -9.37
C ASP A 86 7.87 -4.76 -8.35
N PRO A 87 8.84 -3.87 -8.07
CA PRO A 87 8.66 -2.84 -7.05
C PRO A 87 7.46 -1.96 -7.31
N LEU A 88 6.66 -1.73 -6.27
CA LEU A 88 5.50 -0.87 -6.32
C LEU A 88 5.84 0.51 -5.79
N VAL A 89 5.64 1.54 -6.60
CA VAL A 89 5.83 2.92 -6.19
C VAL A 89 4.48 3.50 -5.77
N LEU A 90 4.40 3.93 -4.51
CA LEU A 90 3.22 4.57 -3.96
C LEU A 90 3.46 6.07 -3.85
N ARG A 91 2.47 6.84 -4.26
CA ARG A 91 2.52 8.30 -4.21
C ARG A 91 1.33 8.84 -3.46
N ALA A 92 1.58 9.88 -2.67
CA ALA A 92 0.54 10.62 -1.99
C ALA A 92 0.80 12.10 -2.15
N GLU A 93 -0.25 12.84 -2.42
CA GLU A 93 -0.19 14.29 -2.54
C GLU A 93 -1.26 14.88 -1.64
N ALA A 94 -0.87 15.88 -0.86
CA ALA A 94 -1.79 16.63 -0.02
C ALA A 94 -1.52 18.11 -0.19
N CYS A 95 -2.58 18.89 -0.26
CA CYS A 95 -2.50 20.32 -0.42
C CYS A 95 -3.16 21.03 0.76
N ALA A 96 -2.57 22.14 1.19
CA ALA A 96 -3.11 23.00 2.21
C ALA A 96 -3.14 24.44 1.71
N LEU A 97 -4.02 25.25 2.28
CA LEU A 97 -4.11 26.66 1.93
C LEU A 97 -2.81 27.38 2.26
N ARG A 98 -2.36 28.18 1.32
CA ARG A 98 -1.16 29.01 1.52
C ARG A 98 -1.46 30.05 2.60
N PRO A 99 -0.52 30.29 3.54
CA PRO A 99 -0.70 31.35 4.52
C PRO A 99 -0.76 32.72 3.86
N PRO A 100 -1.52 33.69 4.43
CA PRO A 100 -1.60 35.01 3.86
C PRO A 100 -0.22 35.67 3.77
N ALA A 101 0.03 36.37 2.64
CA ALA A 101 1.31 36.98 2.35
C ALA A 101 1.66 38.14 3.27
N SER A 102 0.69 38.65 3.97
CA SER A 102 0.83 39.77 4.90
C SER A 102 1.22 39.34 6.31
N GLY A 103 1.82 38.18 6.42
CA GLY A 103 2.20 37.65 7.72
C GLY A 103 3.01 38.57 8.58
#